data_be51f20232c0f37c7d79eaf5e82d37a0
#
_entry.id   be51f20232c0f37c7d79eaf5e82d37a0
#
_cell.length_a   1.000
_cell.length_b   1.000
_cell.length_c   1.000
_cell.angle_alpha   90.00
_cell.angle_beta   90.00
_cell.angle_gamma   90.00
#
_symmetry.space_group_name_H-M   'P 1'
#
loop_
_entity.id
_entity.type
_entity.pdbx_description
1 polymer ?
#
loop_
_entity_poly.entity_id
_entity_poly.type
_entity_poly.pdbx_seq_one_letter_code
_entity_poly.pdbx_strand_id
1 'polypeptide(L)'
;MGKRSAAGLLTSVDSIFTTQEERDNAKRSYVTDLSAAEISDFPNHPFKVRMDQSMVELADSVKQYGVLVPSLVRPMPDGSYQMVSGHRRKRAAELAGLPTVPCIIRELTDDEAIIVMVDSNLQREQILPSEKAFAYKMKLEAMKRQGMRTDLTSAPVGPKLRSNKELSEQSPDSVTQIKRYIRLTNLIPELLDMVDNSVLKEAGKLQMALRPAVELSYLSEAE
;
A
#
# COMPACT_ATOMS: atom_id res chain seq x y z
N MET A 1 15.02 -59.81 -6.36
CA MET A 1 15.39 -58.70 -7.24
C MET A 1 14.12 -58.04 -7.76
N GLY A 2 13.66 -56.99 -7.09
CA GLY A 2 12.43 -56.26 -7.44
C GLY A 2 12.74 -55.13 -8.42
N LYS A 3 12.09 -55.15 -9.58
CA LYS A 3 12.16 -54.07 -10.57
C LYS A 3 11.45 -52.83 -10.01
N ARG A 4 12.17 -51.75 -9.74
CA ARG A 4 11.57 -50.45 -9.46
C ARG A 4 11.01 -49.84 -10.76
N SER A 5 9.70 -49.65 -10.79
CA SER A 5 8.98 -49.04 -11.91
C SER A 5 9.39 -47.58 -12.08
N ALA A 6 9.79 -47.23 -13.29
CA ALA A 6 10.19 -45.86 -13.69
C ALA A 6 8.99 -44.90 -13.92
N ALA A 7 7.78 -45.28 -13.46
CA ALA A 7 6.56 -44.49 -13.68
C ALA A 7 6.40 -43.25 -12.79
N GLY A 8 7.27 -43.03 -11.80
CA GLY A 8 7.20 -41.88 -10.87
C GLY A 8 7.97 -40.64 -11.30
N LEU A 9 8.67 -40.68 -12.43
CA LEU A 9 9.52 -39.53 -12.90
C LEU A 9 8.93 -38.72 -14.05
N LEU A 10 7.73 -39.10 -14.54
CA LEU A 10 7.11 -38.45 -15.72
C LEU A 10 6.12 -37.36 -15.41
N THR A 11 5.81 -37.07 -14.15
CA THR A 11 4.87 -35.99 -13.78
C THR A 11 5.49 -34.59 -13.74
N SER A 12 6.79 -34.46 -14.02
CA SER A 12 7.51 -33.18 -13.97
C SER A 12 7.78 -32.55 -15.35
N VAL A 13 7.45 -33.25 -16.45
CA VAL A 13 7.81 -32.78 -17.80
C VAL A 13 6.77 -31.83 -18.38
N ASP A 14 5.50 -31.95 -18.00
CA ASP A 14 4.42 -31.06 -18.43
C ASP A 14 4.61 -29.61 -17.94
N SER A 15 5.29 -29.41 -16.82
CA SER A 15 5.59 -28.05 -16.31
C SER A 15 6.66 -27.30 -17.11
N ILE A 16 7.39 -28.00 -17.98
CA ILE A 16 8.47 -27.42 -18.82
C ILE A 16 7.92 -26.90 -20.16
N PHE A 17 6.73 -27.35 -20.56
CA PHE A 17 6.10 -27.03 -21.84
C PHE A 17 4.92 -26.03 -21.72
N THR A 18 4.88 -25.19 -20.68
CA THR A 18 4.00 -24.03 -20.73
C THR A 18 4.44 -23.15 -21.91
N THR A 19 3.54 -22.97 -22.87
CA THR A 19 3.77 -22.12 -24.03
C THR A 19 4.03 -20.68 -23.57
N GLN A 20 4.74 -19.88 -24.38
CA GLN A 20 4.95 -18.46 -24.10
C GLN A 20 3.59 -17.74 -23.92
N GLU A 21 2.56 -18.17 -24.67
CA GLU A 21 1.19 -17.66 -24.54
C GLU A 21 0.54 -17.99 -23.18
N GLU A 22 0.77 -19.15 -22.62
CA GLU A 22 0.27 -19.49 -21.27
C GLU A 22 0.98 -18.72 -20.17
N ARG A 23 2.29 -18.46 -20.32
CA ARG A 23 3.06 -17.59 -19.41
C ARG A 23 2.62 -16.13 -19.51
N ASP A 24 2.31 -15.66 -20.72
CA ASP A 24 1.83 -14.31 -20.96
C ASP A 24 0.36 -14.17 -20.51
N ASN A 25 -0.46 -15.22 -20.65
CA ASN A 25 -1.82 -15.27 -20.12
C ASN A 25 -1.81 -15.31 -18.57
N ALA A 26 -0.93 -16.07 -17.95
CA ALA A 26 -0.77 -16.07 -16.48
C ALA A 26 -0.34 -14.70 -15.92
N LYS A 27 0.32 -13.86 -16.75
CA LYS A 27 0.68 -12.48 -16.40
C LYS A 27 -0.39 -11.45 -16.74
N ARG A 28 -1.42 -11.82 -17.52
CA ARG A 28 -2.54 -10.91 -17.81
C ARG A 28 -3.38 -10.70 -16.57
N SER A 29 -3.45 -9.47 -16.12
CA SER A 29 -4.34 -9.06 -15.03
C SER A 29 -5.78 -9.08 -15.55
N TYR A 30 -6.58 -10.07 -15.15
CA TYR A 30 -8.00 -10.09 -15.44
C TYR A 30 -8.75 -9.23 -14.43
N VAL A 31 -9.74 -8.48 -14.92
CA VAL A 31 -10.67 -7.76 -14.05
C VAL A 31 -11.78 -8.74 -13.65
N THR A 32 -11.99 -8.89 -12.35
CA THR A 32 -13.01 -9.75 -11.75
C THR A 32 -13.91 -8.89 -10.86
N ASP A 33 -15.21 -9.06 -10.96
CA ASP A 33 -16.16 -8.40 -10.06
C ASP A 33 -16.22 -9.18 -8.74
N LEU A 34 -15.79 -8.54 -7.66
CA LEU A 34 -15.78 -9.09 -6.31
C LEU A 34 -16.83 -8.38 -5.44
N SER A 35 -17.48 -9.14 -4.55
CA SER A 35 -18.36 -8.55 -3.53
C SER A 35 -17.56 -7.67 -2.59
N ALA A 36 -18.05 -6.46 -2.29
CA ALA A 36 -17.38 -5.56 -1.34
C ALA A 36 -17.22 -6.21 0.05
N ALA A 37 -18.10 -7.15 0.42
CA ALA A 37 -18.02 -7.88 1.69
C ALA A 37 -16.88 -8.91 1.75
N GLU A 38 -16.40 -9.40 0.60
CA GLU A 38 -15.28 -10.36 0.50
C GLU A 38 -13.91 -9.65 0.53
N ILE A 39 -13.91 -8.31 0.48
CA ILE A 39 -12.69 -7.50 0.42
C ILE A 39 -12.47 -6.84 1.77
N SER A 40 -11.48 -7.31 2.51
CA SER A 40 -10.99 -6.68 3.74
C SER A 40 -10.12 -5.46 3.44
N ASP A 41 -10.12 -4.48 4.33
CA ASP A 41 -9.22 -3.33 4.21
C ASP A 41 -7.78 -3.71 4.61
N PHE A 42 -6.80 -2.96 4.10
CA PHE A 42 -5.40 -3.17 4.46
C PHE A 42 -5.18 -2.77 5.94
N PRO A 43 -4.55 -3.63 6.77
CA PRO A 43 -4.30 -3.31 8.17
C PRO A 43 -3.36 -2.10 8.29
N ASN A 44 -3.65 -1.22 9.25
CA ASN A 44 -2.86 -0.01 9.50
C ASN A 44 -2.66 0.86 8.25
N HIS A 45 -3.67 0.89 7.36
CA HIS A 45 -3.62 1.69 6.14
C HIS A 45 -3.40 3.18 6.48
N PRO A 46 -2.28 3.80 6.07
CA PRO A 46 -1.93 5.15 6.51
C PRO A 46 -2.80 6.25 5.91
N PHE A 47 -3.40 6.00 4.73
CA PHE A 47 -4.18 6.99 4.00
C PHE A 47 -5.65 6.91 4.39
N LYS A 48 -6.16 7.96 5.03
CA LYS A 48 -7.54 8.03 5.51
C LYS A 48 -8.53 8.15 4.35
N VAL A 49 -9.60 7.36 4.38
CA VAL A 49 -10.75 7.54 3.49
C VAL A 49 -11.69 8.55 4.14
N ARG A 50 -11.67 9.79 3.65
CA ARG A 50 -12.49 10.86 4.21
C ARG A 50 -13.85 10.90 3.55
N MET A 51 -14.87 11.23 4.36
CA MET A 51 -16.23 11.50 3.91
C MET A 51 -16.39 12.99 3.64
N ASP A 52 -15.66 13.48 2.64
CA ASP A 52 -15.69 14.86 2.17
C ASP A 52 -16.54 15.02 0.90
N GLN A 53 -16.70 16.27 0.42
CA GLN A 53 -17.43 16.55 -0.80
C GLN A 53 -16.93 15.74 -1.99
N SER A 54 -15.61 15.53 -2.10
CA SER A 54 -15.01 14.73 -3.18
C SER A 54 -15.38 13.24 -3.12
N MET A 55 -15.74 12.72 -1.95
CA MET A 55 -16.26 11.36 -1.81
C MET A 55 -17.72 11.28 -2.26
N VAL A 56 -18.53 12.29 -1.97
CA VAL A 56 -19.91 12.36 -2.44
C VAL A 56 -19.95 12.41 -3.97
N GLU A 57 -19.16 13.29 -4.58
CA GLU A 57 -19.03 13.39 -6.04
C GLU A 57 -18.54 12.07 -6.67
N LEU A 58 -17.59 11.40 -6.04
CA LEU A 58 -17.13 10.10 -6.49
C LEU A 58 -18.24 9.04 -6.39
N ALA A 59 -19.02 9.03 -5.30
CA ALA A 59 -20.14 8.10 -5.14
C ALA A 59 -21.24 8.34 -6.17
N ASP A 60 -21.57 9.60 -6.48
CA ASP A 60 -22.52 9.96 -7.51
C ASP A 60 -22.05 9.54 -8.91
N SER A 61 -20.77 9.76 -9.21
CA SER A 61 -20.15 9.29 -10.45
C SER A 61 -20.19 7.75 -10.56
N VAL A 62 -19.85 7.04 -9.47
CA VAL A 62 -19.89 5.58 -9.40
C VAL A 62 -21.32 5.06 -9.53
N LYS A 63 -22.31 5.75 -8.98
CA LYS A 63 -23.73 5.40 -9.13
C LYS A 63 -24.19 5.52 -10.59
N GLN A 64 -23.69 6.52 -11.32
CA GLN A 64 -24.09 6.76 -12.71
C GLN A 64 -23.35 5.88 -13.71
N TYR A 65 -22.04 5.68 -13.54
CA TYR A 65 -21.16 5.05 -14.53
C TYR A 65 -20.51 3.75 -14.06
N GLY A 66 -20.75 3.34 -12.82
CA GLY A 66 -20.00 2.24 -12.18
C GLY A 66 -18.56 2.62 -11.83
N VAL A 67 -17.80 1.66 -11.37
CA VAL A 67 -16.37 1.83 -11.06
C VAL A 67 -15.56 1.62 -12.34
N LEU A 68 -15.15 2.69 -13.00
CA LEU A 68 -14.47 2.66 -14.31
C LEU A 68 -13.03 2.13 -14.24
N VAL A 69 -12.32 2.39 -13.13
CA VAL A 69 -10.95 1.94 -12.91
C VAL A 69 -10.94 0.83 -11.87
N PRO A 70 -10.50 -0.39 -12.18
CA PRO A 70 -10.54 -1.50 -11.23
C PRO A 70 -9.63 -1.24 -10.02
N SER A 71 -10.04 -1.77 -8.86
CA SER A 71 -9.25 -1.78 -7.64
C SER A 71 -8.21 -2.89 -7.67
N LEU A 72 -7.14 -2.80 -6.88
CA LEU A 72 -6.14 -3.84 -6.76
C LEU A 72 -6.32 -4.58 -5.43
N VAL A 73 -6.44 -5.90 -5.50
CA VAL A 73 -6.58 -6.78 -4.34
C VAL A 73 -5.58 -7.93 -4.41
N ARG A 74 -5.29 -8.54 -3.26
CA ARG A 74 -4.53 -9.79 -3.18
C ARG A 74 -5.36 -10.88 -2.51
N PRO A 75 -5.19 -12.16 -2.88
CA PRO A 75 -5.85 -13.27 -2.20
C PRO A 75 -5.26 -13.47 -0.80
N MET A 76 -6.11 -13.85 0.14
CA MET A 76 -5.72 -14.22 1.50
C MET A 76 -5.85 -15.74 1.71
N PRO A 77 -5.10 -16.32 2.68
CA PRO A 77 -5.13 -17.76 2.92
C PRO A 77 -6.50 -18.33 3.33
N ASP A 78 -7.39 -17.48 3.85
CA ASP A 78 -8.75 -17.82 4.24
C ASP A 78 -9.76 -17.79 3.08
N GLY A 79 -9.30 -17.52 1.86
CA GLY A 79 -10.11 -17.39 0.65
C GLY A 79 -10.76 -16.02 0.46
N SER A 80 -10.58 -15.09 1.39
CA SER A 80 -10.97 -13.68 1.22
C SER A 80 -9.96 -12.89 0.41
N TYR A 81 -10.26 -11.62 0.14
CA TYR A 81 -9.35 -10.69 -0.54
C TYR A 81 -8.98 -9.53 0.36
N GLN A 82 -7.76 -9.03 0.21
CA GLN A 82 -7.30 -7.82 0.88
C GLN A 82 -7.09 -6.70 -0.12
N MET A 83 -7.68 -5.53 0.16
CA MET A 83 -7.52 -4.32 -0.66
C MET A 83 -6.09 -3.80 -0.57
N VAL A 84 -5.41 -3.68 -1.69
CA VAL A 84 -4.08 -3.06 -1.79
C VAL A 84 -4.18 -1.61 -2.28
N SER A 85 -5.02 -1.37 -3.28
CA SER A 85 -5.29 -0.01 -3.79
C SER A 85 -6.72 0.12 -4.28
N GLY A 86 -7.37 1.25 -3.96
CA GLY A 86 -8.73 1.52 -4.39
C GLY A 86 -9.76 1.67 -3.26
N HIS A 87 -9.34 1.85 -2.01
CA HIS A 87 -10.21 2.00 -0.83
C HIS A 87 -11.31 3.06 -1.03
N ARG A 88 -11.01 4.20 -1.65
CA ARG A 88 -12.02 5.22 -1.97
C ARG A 88 -13.05 4.72 -2.99
N ARG A 89 -12.64 3.93 -3.99
CA ARG A 89 -13.55 3.35 -5.00
C ARG A 89 -14.46 2.30 -4.40
N LYS A 90 -13.94 1.42 -3.54
CA LYS A 90 -14.72 0.48 -2.74
C LYS A 90 -15.77 1.23 -1.90
N ARG A 91 -15.34 2.25 -1.15
CA ARG A 91 -16.25 3.04 -0.32
C ARG A 91 -17.32 3.76 -1.13
N ALA A 92 -16.96 4.32 -2.29
CA ALA A 92 -17.91 4.95 -3.19
C ALA A 92 -18.92 3.96 -3.78
N ALA A 93 -18.48 2.74 -4.12
CA ALA A 93 -19.36 1.66 -4.59
C ALA A 93 -20.37 1.24 -3.50
N GLU A 94 -19.92 1.09 -2.25
CA GLU A 94 -20.81 0.83 -1.10
C GLU A 94 -21.85 1.94 -0.93
N LEU A 95 -21.45 3.21 -0.99
CA LEU A 95 -22.36 4.37 -0.91
C LEU A 95 -23.34 4.44 -2.08
N ALA A 96 -22.89 4.04 -3.27
CA ALA A 96 -23.72 3.95 -4.47
C ALA A 96 -24.65 2.74 -4.47
N GLY A 97 -24.52 1.81 -3.50
CA GLY A 97 -25.32 0.60 -3.41
C GLY A 97 -24.96 -0.48 -4.46
N LEU A 98 -23.73 -0.45 -4.98
CA LEU A 98 -23.28 -1.48 -5.93
C LEU A 98 -22.93 -2.77 -5.18
N PRO A 99 -23.37 -3.95 -5.66
CA PRO A 99 -23.11 -5.23 -5.01
C PRO A 99 -21.65 -5.69 -5.16
N THR A 100 -20.98 -5.26 -6.24
CA THR A 100 -19.64 -5.70 -6.59
C THR A 100 -18.75 -4.53 -6.98
N VAL A 101 -17.44 -4.75 -6.88
CA VAL A 101 -16.39 -3.81 -7.28
C VAL A 101 -15.45 -4.52 -8.26
N PRO A 102 -15.18 -3.94 -9.44
CA PRO A 102 -14.20 -4.51 -10.37
C PRO A 102 -12.79 -4.44 -9.76
N CYS A 103 -12.14 -5.59 -9.69
CA CYS A 103 -10.85 -5.78 -9.06
C CYS A 103 -9.87 -6.51 -9.97
N ILE A 104 -8.61 -6.13 -9.89
CA ILE A 104 -7.47 -6.90 -10.41
C ILE A 104 -6.90 -7.70 -9.24
N ILE A 105 -6.85 -9.01 -9.39
CA ILE A 105 -6.27 -9.90 -8.38
C ILE A 105 -4.79 -10.09 -8.70
N ARG A 106 -3.92 -9.83 -7.73
CA ARG A 106 -2.48 -10.09 -7.83
C ARG A 106 -1.99 -10.81 -6.58
N GLU A 107 -1.24 -11.87 -6.78
CA GLU A 107 -0.49 -12.50 -5.69
C GLU A 107 0.66 -11.58 -5.28
N LEU A 108 0.62 -11.10 -4.05
CA LEU A 108 1.60 -10.20 -3.46
C LEU A 108 1.93 -10.68 -2.05
N THR A 109 3.20 -10.71 -1.73
CA THR A 109 3.66 -10.84 -0.34
C THR A 109 3.26 -9.61 0.48
N ASP A 110 3.34 -9.69 1.81
CA ASP A 110 3.01 -8.55 2.68
C ASP A 110 3.87 -7.32 2.37
N ASP A 111 5.16 -7.52 2.14
CA ASP A 111 6.08 -6.42 1.84
C ASP A 111 5.80 -5.79 0.46
N GLU A 112 5.52 -6.61 -0.55
CA GLU A 112 5.14 -6.12 -1.89
C GLU A 112 3.82 -5.37 -1.86
N ALA A 113 2.82 -5.87 -1.11
CA ALA A 113 1.54 -5.20 -0.96
C ALA A 113 1.68 -3.83 -0.28
N ILE A 114 2.53 -3.71 0.76
CA ILE A 114 2.85 -2.43 1.40
C ILE A 114 3.48 -1.46 0.40
N ILE A 115 4.47 -1.90 -0.36
CA ILE A 115 5.18 -1.06 -1.33
C ILE A 115 4.20 -0.55 -2.40
N VAL A 116 3.41 -1.44 -3.00
CA VAL A 116 2.42 -1.08 -4.03
C VAL A 116 1.34 -0.15 -3.47
N MET A 117 0.85 -0.41 -2.26
CA MET A 117 -0.14 0.42 -1.58
C MET A 117 0.40 1.84 -1.36
N VAL A 118 1.62 1.98 -0.85
CA VAL A 118 2.24 3.28 -0.60
C VAL A 118 2.48 4.02 -1.92
N ASP A 119 3.06 3.36 -2.93
CA ASP A 119 3.38 4.00 -4.21
C ASP A 119 2.14 4.50 -4.95
N SER A 120 1.05 3.72 -4.93
CA SER A 120 -0.21 4.13 -5.55
C SER A 120 -0.86 5.35 -4.87
N ASN A 121 -0.54 5.62 -3.61
CA ASN A 121 -1.10 6.74 -2.86
C ASN A 121 -0.17 7.96 -2.80
N LEU A 122 1.15 7.78 -2.87
CA LEU A 122 2.10 8.91 -2.91
C LEU A 122 1.98 9.77 -4.19
N GLN A 123 1.26 9.29 -5.19
CA GLN A 123 0.95 10.03 -6.43
C GLN A 123 -0.23 11.02 -6.27
N ARG A 124 -0.91 11.05 -5.11
CA ARG A 124 -2.04 11.95 -4.88
C ARG A 124 -1.57 13.39 -4.73
N GLU A 125 -2.35 14.34 -5.23
CA GLU A 125 -2.04 15.78 -5.12
C GLU A 125 -2.03 16.28 -3.66
N GLN A 126 -2.93 15.75 -2.84
CA GLN A 126 -3.04 16.14 -1.43
C GLN A 126 -2.89 14.91 -0.53
N ILE A 127 -1.77 14.88 0.19
CA ILE A 127 -1.47 13.87 1.20
C ILE A 127 -1.12 14.60 2.49
N LEU A 128 -1.70 14.16 3.60
CA LEU A 128 -1.40 14.74 4.89
C LEU A 128 0.02 14.42 5.36
N PRO A 129 0.62 15.30 6.17
CA PRO A 129 1.92 15.03 6.79
C PRO A 129 1.94 13.74 7.59
N SER A 130 0.90 13.42 8.36
CA SER A 130 0.77 12.17 9.10
C SER A 130 0.69 10.96 8.16
N GLU A 131 -0.09 11.05 7.08
CA GLU A 131 -0.21 9.99 6.08
C GLU A 131 1.15 9.70 5.42
N LYS A 132 1.89 10.75 5.02
CA LYS A 132 3.26 10.61 4.49
C LYS A 132 4.21 9.98 5.52
N ALA A 133 4.10 10.38 6.79
CA ALA A 133 4.94 9.88 7.87
C ALA A 133 4.83 8.36 8.02
N PHE A 134 3.61 7.87 8.20
CA PHE A 134 3.36 6.43 8.35
C PHE A 134 3.60 5.65 7.05
N ALA A 135 3.25 6.20 5.89
CA ALA A 135 3.50 5.58 4.59
C ALA A 135 5.00 5.37 4.33
N TYR A 136 5.81 6.39 4.53
CA TYR A 136 7.27 6.27 4.37
C TYR A 136 7.90 5.31 5.38
N LYS A 137 7.41 5.31 6.63
CA LYS A 137 7.89 4.35 7.65
C LYS A 137 7.58 2.92 7.22
N MET A 138 6.33 2.63 6.85
CA MET A 138 5.90 1.30 6.41
C MET A 138 6.68 0.82 5.17
N LYS A 139 6.80 1.67 4.14
CA LYS A 139 7.55 1.31 2.92
C LYS A 139 9.03 1.06 3.22
N LEU A 140 9.67 1.89 4.04
CA LEU A 140 11.06 1.72 4.42
C LEU A 140 11.29 0.41 5.18
N GLU A 141 10.38 0.03 6.07
CA GLU A 141 10.42 -1.23 6.81
C GLU A 141 10.22 -2.44 5.88
N ALA A 142 9.28 -2.37 4.95
CA ALA A 142 9.05 -3.42 3.94
C ALA A 142 10.28 -3.61 3.03
N MET A 143 10.86 -2.52 2.51
CA MET A 143 12.08 -2.57 1.70
C MET A 143 13.28 -3.19 2.44
N LYS A 144 13.42 -2.89 3.74
CA LYS A 144 14.48 -3.52 4.57
C LYS A 144 14.27 -5.02 4.72
N ARG A 145 13.04 -5.48 4.95
CA ARG A 145 12.73 -6.91 5.06
C ARG A 145 12.98 -7.64 3.75
N GLN A 146 12.66 -7.05 2.61
CA GLN A 146 12.98 -7.60 1.29
C GLN A 146 14.50 -7.65 1.05
N GLY A 147 15.24 -6.60 1.35
CA GLY A 147 16.70 -6.56 1.22
C GLY A 147 17.40 -7.61 2.10
N MET A 148 16.91 -7.86 3.31
CA MET A 148 17.44 -8.91 4.20
C MET A 148 17.21 -10.32 3.66
N ARG A 149 16.18 -10.56 2.85
CA ARG A 149 15.91 -11.86 2.23
C ARG A 149 16.84 -12.16 1.06
N THR A 150 17.31 -11.14 0.36
CA THR A 150 18.24 -11.27 -0.78
C THR A 150 19.71 -11.36 -0.36
N ASP A 151 20.09 -10.85 0.82
CA ASP A 151 21.49 -10.73 1.26
C ASP A 151 22.04 -11.94 2.04
N LEU A 152 21.45 -13.13 1.90
CA LEU A 152 22.05 -14.36 2.47
C LEU A 152 23.38 -14.77 1.80
N THR A 153 23.85 -14.03 0.79
CA THR A 153 25.06 -14.36 0.00
C THR A 153 26.11 -13.24 -0.10
N SER A 154 25.93 -12.06 0.50
CA SER A 154 26.87 -10.95 0.32
C SER A 154 27.11 -10.15 1.62
N ALA A 155 28.38 -9.76 1.85
CA ALA A 155 28.85 -9.06 3.05
C ALA A 155 28.15 -7.69 3.29
N PRO A 156 27.99 -7.26 4.57
CA PRO A 156 27.14 -6.13 4.92
C PRO A 156 27.79 -4.78 4.62
N VAL A 157 27.30 -4.07 3.60
CA VAL A 157 27.52 -2.64 3.46
C VAL A 157 26.22 -1.93 3.79
N GLY A 158 26.14 -1.36 4.97
CA GLY A 158 25.17 -0.40 5.52
C GLY A 158 23.74 -0.35 4.93
N PRO A 159 22.79 -1.22 5.33
CA PRO A 159 21.46 -1.30 4.70
C PRO A 159 20.62 -0.03 4.86
N LYS A 160 20.82 0.79 5.89
CA LYS A 160 20.01 2.00 6.17
C LYS A 160 20.18 3.13 5.15
N LEU A 161 21.36 3.31 4.58
CA LEU A 161 21.64 4.42 3.65
C LEU A 161 21.10 4.13 2.25
N ARG A 162 21.19 2.88 1.79
CA ARG A 162 20.68 2.45 0.49
C ARG A 162 19.17 2.57 0.42
N SER A 163 18.44 2.00 1.37
CA SER A 163 16.96 2.01 1.38
C SER A 163 16.36 3.42 1.42
N ASN A 164 16.96 4.37 2.15
CA ASN A 164 16.50 5.76 2.16
C ASN A 164 16.75 6.47 0.82
N LYS A 165 17.83 6.14 0.13
CA LYS A 165 18.16 6.71 -1.18
C LYS A 165 17.23 6.16 -2.26
N GLU A 166 17.03 4.84 -2.28
CA GLU A 166 16.07 4.18 -3.17
C GLU A 166 14.65 4.69 -2.97
N LEU A 167 14.22 4.87 -1.72
CA LEU A 167 12.93 5.44 -1.39
C LEU A 167 12.78 6.88 -1.92
N SER A 168 13.83 7.70 -1.83
CA SER A 168 13.82 9.06 -2.36
C SER A 168 13.81 9.10 -3.89
N GLU A 169 14.50 8.18 -4.55
CA GLU A 169 14.51 8.09 -6.02
C GLU A 169 13.13 7.72 -6.59
N GLN A 170 12.30 7.02 -5.80
CA GLN A 170 10.94 6.59 -6.16
C GLN A 170 9.84 7.51 -5.62
N SER A 171 10.18 8.63 -4.99
CA SER A 171 9.20 9.50 -4.34
C SER A 171 9.44 10.97 -4.69
N PRO A 172 8.42 11.85 -4.57
CA PRO A 172 8.58 13.27 -4.83
C PRO A 172 9.42 14.00 -3.75
N ASP A 173 9.65 13.36 -2.60
CA ASP A 173 10.29 13.97 -1.46
C ASP A 173 11.78 13.57 -1.36
N SER A 174 12.66 14.52 -1.01
CA SER A 174 14.09 14.28 -0.80
C SER A 174 14.34 13.38 0.43
N VAL A 175 15.52 12.74 0.48
CA VAL A 175 15.94 11.91 1.64
C VAL A 175 15.76 12.64 2.97
N THR A 176 16.08 13.94 3.00
CA THR A 176 15.95 14.75 4.21
C THR A 176 14.50 14.98 4.60
N GLN A 177 13.62 15.22 3.62
CA GLN A 177 12.18 15.37 3.86
C GLN A 177 11.55 14.05 4.33
N ILE A 178 11.88 12.92 3.69
CA ILE A 178 11.42 11.59 4.10
C ILE A 178 11.79 11.33 5.57
N LYS A 179 13.03 11.59 5.97
CA LYS A 179 13.46 11.44 7.37
C LYS A 179 12.65 12.33 8.33
N ARG A 180 12.35 13.58 7.93
CA ARG A 180 11.51 14.48 8.72
C ARG A 180 10.09 13.97 8.86
N TYR A 181 9.47 13.48 7.77
CA TYR A 181 8.15 12.87 7.83
C TYR A 181 8.14 11.63 8.75
N ILE A 182 9.08 10.70 8.56
CA ILE A 182 9.18 9.50 9.41
C ILE A 182 9.30 9.89 10.89
N ARG A 183 10.00 10.98 11.18
CA ARG A 183 10.17 11.46 12.55
C ARG A 183 8.85 11.85 13.22
N LEU A 184 7.87 12.34 12.45
CA LEU A 184 6.53 12.68 12.97
C LEU A 184 5.78 11.47 13.57
N THR A 185 6.14 10.23 13.20
CA THR A 185 5.50 9.03 13.79
C THR A 185 5.79 8.84 15.28
N ASN A 186 6.67 9.66 15.86
CA ASN A 186 6.96 9.67 17.30
C ASN A 186 6.16 10.73 18.07
N LEU A 187 5.34 11.54 17.37
CA LEU A 187 4.47 12.51 18.02
C LEU A 187 3.20 11.85 18.56
N ILE A 188 2.66 12.43 19.61
CA ILE A 188 1.32 12.09 20.09
C ILE A 188 0.26 12.49 19.05
N PRO A 189 -0.92 11.83 19.05
CA PRO A 189 -1.96 12.07 18.05
C PRO A 189 -2.40 13.53 17.95
N GLU A 190 -2.49 14.25 19.06
CA GLU A 190 -2.91 15.64 19.14
C GLU A 190 -1.97 16.57 18.36
N LEU A 191 -0.67 16.36 18.49
CA LEU A 191 0.34 17.14 17.77
C LEU A 191 0.34 16.77 16.25
N LEU A 192 0.13 15.50 15.91
CA LEU A 192 -0.04 15.07 14.52
C LEU A 192 -1.24 15.74 13.86
N ASP A 193 -2.37 15.82 14.57
CA ASP A 193 -3.58 16.48 14.06
C ASP A 193 -3.34 17.99 13.83
N MET A 194 -2.54 18.66 14.66
CA MET A 194 -2.13 20.06 14.42
C MET A 194 -1.27 20.18 13.17
N VAL A 195 -0.37 19.23 12.90
CA VAL A 195 0.45 19.23 11.70
C VAL A 195 -0.41 18.98 10.46
N ASP A 196 -1.34 18.04 10.51
CA ASP A 196 -2.28 17.77 9.43
C ASP A 196 -3.17 18.99 9.14
N ASN A 197 -3.60 19.70 10.19
CA ASN A 197 -4.41 20.89 10.04
C ASN A 197 -3.66 22.07 9.38
N SER A 198 -2.33 22.07 9.37
CA SER A 198 -1.55 23.04 8.59
C SER A 198 -1.85 22.96 7.07
N VAL A 199 -2.27 21.78 6.61
CA VAL A 199 -2.68 21.51 5.22
C VAL A 199 -4.19 21.65 5.05
N LEU A 200 -4.98 21.09 6.00
CA LEU A 200 -6.45 21.08 5.96
C LEU A 200 -7.07 22.46 6.17
N LYS A 201 -6.43 23.30 6.99
CA LYS A 201 -6.89 24.64 7.35
C LYS A 201 -8.33 24.67 7.90
N GLU A 202 -8.69 23.66 8.68
CA GLU A 202 -10.01 23.62 9.33
C GLU A 202 -10.15 24.77 10.32
N ALA A 203 -11.26 25.50 10.22
CA ALA A 203 -11.53 26.65 11.07
C ALA A 203 -11.63 26.24 12.55
N GLY A 204 -11.00 27.03 13.43
CA GLY A 204 -11.02 26.81 14.88
C GLY A 204 -10.05 25.74 15.40
N LYS A 205 -9.32 25.02 14.54
CA LYS A 205 -8.30 24.07 14.95
C LYS A 205 -6.90 24.67 14.92
N LEU A 206 -6.09 24.30 15.91
CA LEU A 206 -4.67 24.69 15.97
C LEU A 206 -3.90 24.11 14.80
N GLN A 207 -2.87 24.83 14.38
CA GLN A 207 -1.99 24.45 13.26
C GLN A 207 -0.55 24.46 13.73
N MET A 208 0.23 23.50 13.25
CA MET A 208 1.66 23.42 13.50
C MET A 208 2.40 23.13 12.20
N ALA A 209 3.44 23.90 11.92
CA ALA A 209 4.29 23.66 10.78
C ALA A 209 5.16 22.40 10.97
N LEU A 210 5.56 21.78 9.86
CA LEU A 210 6.36 20.54 9.87
C LEU A 210 7.66 20.69 10.68
N ARG A 211 8.35 21.83 10.61
CA ARG A 211 9.67 22.02 11.24
C ARG A 211 9.60 22.01 12.78
N PRO A 212 8.74 22.81 13.45
CA PRO A 212 8.51 22.70 14.89
C PRO A 212 8.08 21.31 15.33
N ALA A 213 7.21 20.65 14.56
CA ALA A 213 6.75 19.30 14.86
C ALA A 213 7.88 18.28 14.87
N VAL A 214 8.83 18.39 13.94
CA VAL A 214 10.02 17.54 13.93
C VAL A 214 10.89 17.77 15.17
N GLU A 215 11.07 19.02 15.60
CA GLU A 215 11.82 19.32 16.84
C GLU A 215 11.13 18.73 18.07
N LEU A 216 9.82 18.88 18.20
CA LEU A 216 9.05 18.27 19.30
C LEU A 216 9.14 16.74 19.30
N SER A 217 9.29 16.11 18.15
CA SER A 217 9.40 14.65 18.06
C SER A 217 10.68 14.06 18.67
N TYR A 218 11.60 14.89 19.15
CA TYR A 218 12.79 14.46 19.90
C TYR A 218 12.57 14.46 21.42
N LEU A 219 11.49 15.07 21.90
CA LEU A 219 11.11 15.08 23.30
C LEU A 219 10.40 13.76 23.66
N SER A 220 10.38 13.42 24.93
CA SER A 220 9.56 12.33 25.48
C SER A 220 8.13 12.82 25.74
N GLU A 221 7.18 11.90 25.91
CA GLU A 221 5.78 12.25 26.25
C GLU A 221 5.66 13.02 27.58
N ALA A 222 6.66 12.93 28.46
CA ALA A 222 6.64 13.59 29.76
C ALA A 222 7.20 15.03 29.70
N GLU A 223 7.84 15.42 28.61
CA GLU A 223 8.39 16.75 28.36
C GLU A 223 7.47 17.58 27.47
#